data_e3c73813c2d11ce28f5937904f458c30
#
_entry.id   e3c73813c2d11ce28f5937904f458c30
#
_cell.length_a   1.000
_cell.length_b   1.000
_cell.length_c   1.000
_cell.angle_alpha   90.00
_cell.angle_beta   90.00
_cell.angle_gamma   90.00
#
_symmetry.space_group_name_H-M   'P 1'
#
loop_
_entity.id
_entity.type
_entity.pdbx_description
1 polymer ?
#
loop_
_entity_poly.entity_id
_entity_poly.type
_entity_poly.pdbx_seq_one_letter_code
_entity_poly.pdbx_strand_id
1 'polypeptide(L)'
;MDQARAPFLTYEDANAKALETLLSRNWNGQIPVDIEAIVEFGFEMDVVPVRGLKDKYSVDGFLTLDLAAIVVDEYILERHPTRYRFTLAHELGHKILHTSTFSSLKITSLQEWIDFYLGLDEQDYGWFERQAYWFAGVILVPEEPLVEEYEKVLGRLNSSGLTDTALSYSSRTQLAGTLAKRFHVSTGVMQRRLEETGIW
;
A
#
# COMPACT_ATOMS: atom_id res chain seq x y z
N MET A 1 26.60 8.42 -15.05
CA MET A 1 25.20 8.78 -14.79
C MET A 1 25.07 8.92 -13.30
N ASP A 2 24.59 10.07 -12.79
CA ASP A 2 24.27 10.16 -11.36
C ASP A 2 23.24 9.06 -11.08
N GLN A 3 23.59 8.15 -10.18
CA GLN A 3 22.64 7.12 -9.75
C GLN A 3 21.45 7.82 -9.10
N ALA A 4 20.26 7.64 -9.67
CA ALA A 4 19.08 8.17 -9.04
C ALA A 4 18.90 7.48 -7.70
N ARG A 5 18.90 8.28 -6.66
CA ARG A 5 18.71 7.81 -5.29
C ARG A 5 17.25 7.94 -4.90
N ALA A 6 16.80 7.02 -4.06
CA ALA A 6 15.50 7.17 -3.43
C ALA A 6 15.47 8.51 -2.67
N PRO A 7 14.39 9.31 -2.80
CA PRO A 7 14.25 10.50 -1.98
C PRO A 7 14.25 10.08 -0.49
N PHE A 8 14.89 10.87 0.36
CA PHE A 8 14.80 10.64 1.79
C PHE A 8 13.40 11.07 2.28
N LEU A 9 12.50 10.11 2.47
CA LEU A 9 11.16 10.31 3.03
C LEU A 9 11.03 9.47 4.28
N THR A 10 10.56 10.08 5.34
CA THR A 10 10.23 9.38 6.58
C THR A 10 8.88 8.69 6.48
N TYR A 11 8.55 7.89 7.49
CA TYR A 11 7.20 7.30 7.61
C TYR A 11 6.14 8.41 7.70
N GLU A 12 6.40 9.48 8.45
CA GLU A 12 5.50 10.63 8.59
C GLU A 12 5.25 11.34 7.26
N ASP A 13 6.27 11.47 6.41
CA ASP A 13 6.12 12.05 5.06
C ASP A 13 5.22 11.18 4.18
N ALA A 14 5.43 9.86 4.17
CA ALA A 14 4.59 8.93 3.43
C ALA A 14 3.14 8.91 3.96
N ASN A 15 2.96 8.96 5.28
CA ASN A 15 1.66 9.08 5.95
C ASN A 15 0.94 10.35 5.53
N ALA A 16 1.62 11.50 5.63
CA ALA A 16 1.04 12.79 5.23
C ALA A 16 0.58 12.80 3.77
N LYS A 17 1.41 12.23 2.87
CA LYS A 17 1.07 12.10 1.44
C LYS A 17 -0.12 11.17 1.17
N ALA A 18 -0.22 10.06 1.89
CA ALA A 18 -1.37 9.16 1.77
C ALA A 18 -2.67 9.84 2.24
N LEU A 19 -2.64 10.55 3.38
CA LEU A 19 -3.79 11.29 3.88
C LEU A 19 -4.18 12.46 2.96
N GLU A 20 -3.20 13.24 2.47
CA GLU A 20 -3.43 14.29 1.45
C GLU A 20 -4.11 13.71 0.20
N THR A 21 -3.70 12.52 -0.23
CA THR A 21 -4.30 11.82 -1.36
C THR A 21 -5.77 11.50 -1.10
N LEU A 22 -6.11 10.92 0.04
CA LEU A 22 -7.49 10.62 0.42
C LEU A 22 -8.36 11.87 0.46
N LEU A 23 -7.89 12.93 1.13
CA LEU A 23 -8.63 14.18 1.28
C LEU A 23 -8.84 14.89 -0.07
N SER A 24 -7.82 14.93 -0.92
CA SER A 24 -7.91 15.55 -2.26
C SER A 24 -8.84 14.79 -3.22
N ARG A 25 -9.18 13.53 -2.91
CA ARG A 25 -10.12 12.69 -3.66
C ARG A 25 -11.47 12.54 -2.97
N ASN A 26 -11.80 13.47 -2.06
CA ASN A 26 -13.08 13.55 -1.36
C ASN A 26 -13.44 12.29 -0.56
N TRP A 27 -12.43 11.58 -0.05
CA TRP A 27 -12.69 10.46 0.84
C TRP A 27 -13.40 10.96 2.13
N ASN A 28 -14.48 10.30 2.49
CA ASN A 28 -15.40 10.70 3.54
C ASN A 28 -15.31 9.84 4.82
N GLY A 29 -14.19 9.13 5.02
CA GLY A 29 -14.02 8.20 6.15
C GLY A 29 -14.56 6.79 5.90
N GLN A 30 -15.16 6.51 4.74
CA GLN A 30 -15.71 5.18 4.45
C GLN A 30 -14.62 4.12 4.32
N ILE A 31 -14.86 2.95 4.91
CA ILE A 31 -14.03 1.75 4.77
C ILE A 31 -14.84 0.57 4.22
N PRO A 32 -14.22 -0.30 3.44
CA PRO A 32 -12.86 -0.22 2.92
C PRO A 32 -12.69 0.96 1.94
N VAL A 33 -11.50 1.60 1.93
CA VAL A 33 -11.18 2.65 0.95
C VAL A 33 -11.28 2.09 -0.46
N ASP A 34 -11.98 2.76 -1.36
CA ASP A 34 -12.07 2.35 -2.76
C ASP A 34 -10.82 2.80 -3.53
N ILE A 35 -9.74 2.01 -3.39
CA ILE A 35 -8.45 2.31 -4.01
C ILE A 35 -8.51 2.25 -5.54
N GLU A 36 -9.35 1.38 -6.10
CA GLU A 36 -9.54 1.24 -7.53
C GLU A 36 -10.16 2.51 -8.12
N ALA A 37 -11.23 3.03 -7.50
CA ALA A 37 -11.81 4.31 -7.90
C ALA A 37 -10.82 5.49 -7.74
N ILE A 38 -9.97 5.47 -6.71
CA ILE A 38 -8.93 6.49 -6.54
C ILE A 38 -7.93 6.45 -7.70
N VAL A 39 -7.46 5.26 -8.07
CA VAL A 39 -6.52 5.06 -9.18
C VAL A 39 -7.15 5.47 -10.51
N GLU A 40 -8.30 4.90 -10.86
CA GLU A 40 -8.91 5.06 -12.18
C GLU A 40 -9.53 6.45 -12.38
N PHE A 41 -10.33 6.91 -11.43
CA PHE A 41 -11.05 8.18 -11.56
C PHE A 41 -10.35 9.34 -10.85
N GLY A 42 -9.63 9.05 -9.78
CA GLY A 42 -8.89 10.07 -9.03
C GLY A 42 -7.61 10.52 -9.74
N PHE A 43 -6.88 9.59 -10.31
CA PHE A 43 -5.59 9.83 -10.98
C PHE A 43 -5.62 9.58 -12.48
N GLU A 44 -6.78 9.23 -13.04
CA GLU A 44 -6.97 8.94 -14.47
C GLU A 44 -5.96 7.91 -14.99
N MET A 45 -5.69 6.88 -14.18
CA MET A 45 -4.75 5.81 -14.51
C MET A 45 -5.49 4.58 -14.98
N ASP A 46 -4.98 3.93 -16.01
CA ASP A 46 -5.49 2.64 -16.44
C ASP A 46 -5.00 1.51 -15.52
N VAL A 47 -5.86 0.54 -15.23
CA VAL A 47 -5.49 -0.73 -14.61
C VAL A 47 -5.49 -1.80 -15.67
N VAL A 48 -4.31 -2.35 -15.99
CA VAL A 48 -4.12 -3.27 -17.13
C VAL A 48 -3.79 -4.68 -16.62
N PRO A 49 -4.74 -5.63 -16.67
CA PRO A 49 -4.46 -7.02 -16.31
C PRO A 49 -3.61 -7.71 -17.37
N VAL A 50 -2.56 -8.41 -16.93
CA VAL A 50 -1.65 -9.18 -17.78
C VAL A 50 -1.49 -10.60 -17.23
N ARG A 51 -1.70 -11.59 -18.09
CA ARG A 51 -1.60 -13.00 -17.72
C ARG A 51 -0.17 -13.45 -17.52
N GLY A 52 0.10 -14.11 -16.38
CA GLY A 52 1.38 -14.76 -16.10
C GLY A 52 2.51 -13.79 -15.75
N LEU A 53 2.20 -12.58 -15.33
CA LEU A 53 3.17 -11.60 -14.85
C LEU A 53 3.90 -12.14 -13.61
N LYS A 54 3.15 -12.69 -12.67
CA LYS A 54 3.69 -13.31 -11.46
C LYS A 54 4.59 -14.49 -11.73
N ASP A 55 4.18 -15.36 -12.64
CA ASP A 55 4.92 -16.59 -12.97
C ASP A 55 6.25 -16.30 -13.68
N LYS A 56 6.26 -15.29 -14.56
CA LYS A 56 7.43 -14.98 -15.39
C LYS A 56 8.43 -14.06 -14.71
N TYR A 57 7.93 -13.09 -13.93
CA TYR A 57 8.76 -12.00 -13.40
C TYR A 57 8.71 -11.90 -11.87
N SER A 58 7.94 -12.76 -11.20
CA SER A 58 7.76 -12.78 -9.73
C SER A 58 7.21 -11.49 -9.14
N VAL A 59 6.55 -10.64 -9.96
CA VAL A 59 5.90 -9.40 -9.52
C VAL A 59 4.38 -9.52 -9.60
N ASP A 60 3.67 -8.84 -8.72
CA ASP A 60 2.21 -8.81 -8.68
C ASP A 60 1.63 -7.71 -9.58
N GLY A 61 2.39 -6.66 -9.79
CA GLY A 61 2.10 -5.53 -10.66
C GLY A 61 3.29 -4.58 -10.74
N PHE A 62 3.18 -3.56 -11.56
CA PHE A 62 4.16 -2.48 -11.65
C PHE A 62 3.54 -1.23 -12.30
N LEU A 63 4.09 -0.08 -11.95
CA LEU A 63 3.76 1.20 -12.52
C LEU A 63 4.45 1.36 -13.89
N THR A 64 3.70 1.80 -14.92
CA THR A 64 4.29 2.06 -16.25
C THR A 64 5.22 3.27 -16.24
N LEU A 65 6.14 3.31 -17.22
CA LEU A 65 7.17 4.37 -17.33
C LEU A 65 6.62 5.78 -17.46
N ASP A 66 5.51 5.92 -18.16
CA ASP A 66 4.78 7.18 -18.32
C ASP A 66 3.91 7.54 -17.11
N LEU A 67 3.92 6.68 -16.09
CA LEU A 67 3.13 6.81 -14.88
C LEU A 67 1.61 6.89 -15.13
N ALA A 68 1.15 6.39 -16.29
CA ALA A 68 -0.24 6.49 -16.72
C ALA A 68 -1.06 5.23 -16.43
N ALA A 69 -0.40 4.09 -16.19
CA ALA A 69 -1.09 2.83 -15.92
C ALA A 69 -0.40 2.01 -14.82
N ILE A 70 -1.19 1.17 -14.17
CA ILE A 70 -0.71 0.10 -13.29
C ILE A 70 -1.00 -1.23 -13.98
N VAL A 71 0.05 -1.97 -14.32
CA VAL A 71 -0.06 -3.33 -14.83
C VAL A 71 -0.16 -4.28 -13.65
N VAL A 72 -1.13 -5.20 -13.68
CA VAL A 72 -1.35 -6.17 -12.59
C VAL A 72 -1.42 -7.58 -13.14
N ASP A 73 -1.02 -8.56 -12.35
CA ASP A 73 -1.19 -9.97 -12.71
C ASP A 73 -2.69 -10.35 -12.69
N GLU A 74 -3.19 -10.93 -13.80
CA GLU A 74 -4.60 -11.32 -13.95
C GLU A 74 -5.04 -12.29 -12.83
N TYR A 75 -4.19 -13.24 -12.43
CA TYR A 75 -4.51 -14.18 -11.37
C TYR A 75 -4.60 -13.50 -10.00
N ILE A 76 -3.76 -12.50 -9.73
CA ILE A 76 -3.83 -11.71 -8.50
C ILE A 76 -5.13 -10.90 -8.47
N LEU A 77 -5.49 -10.25 -9.57
CA LEU A 77 -6.74 -9.52 -9.70
C LEU A 77 -7.97 -10.43 -9.43
N GLU A 78 -8.02 -11.61 -10.06
CA GLU A 78 -9.19 -12.48 -10.00
C GLU A 78 -9.30 -13.28 -8.70
N ARG A 79 -8.18 -13.66 -8.08
CA ARG A 79 -8.15 -14.66 -7.00
C ARG A 79 -7.67 -14.14 -5.66
N HIS A 80 -7.01 -12.98 -5.65
CA HIS A 80 -6.39 -12.44 -4.43
C HIS A 80 -6.78 -10.97 -4.17
N PRO A 81 -8.06 -10.66 -3.88
CA PRO A 81 -8.58 -9.30 -3.83
C PRO A 81 -7.83 -8.40 -2.84
N THR A 82 -7.42 -8.89 -1.67
CA THR A 82 -6.67 -8.08 -0.71
C THR A 82 -5.25 -7.77 -1.20
N ARG A 83 -4.65 -8.69 -1.95
CA ARG A 83 -3.32 -8.52 -2.54
C ARG A 83 -3.39 -7.57 -3.73
N TYR A 84 -4.39 -7.73 -4.60
CA TYR A 84 -4.66 -6.82 -5.70
C TYR A 84 -4.81 -5.36 -5.22
N ARG A 85 -5.65 -5.13 -4.21
CA ARG A 85 -5.83 -3.80 -3.62
C ARG A 85 -4.53 -3.23 -3.06
N PHE A 86 -3.73 -4.07 -2.40
CA PHE A 86 -2.43 -3.66 -1.89
C PHE A 86 -1.46 -3.30 -3.02
N THR A 87 -1.45 -4.09 -4.11
CA THR A 87 -0.65 -3.79 -5.31
C THR A 87 -1.03 -2.43 -5.89
N LEU A 88 -2.32 -2.14 -6.09
CA LEU A 88 -2.75 -0.83 -6.59
C LEU A 88 -2.30 0.33 -5.69
N ALA A 89 -2.46 0.17 -4.38
CA ALA A 89 -2.05 1.19 -3.40
C ALA A 89 -0.53 1.40 -3.39
N HIS A 90 0.25 0.32 -3.55
CA HIS A 90 1.70 0.33 -3.59
C HIS A 90 2.22 1.06 -4.85
N GLU A 91 1.69 0.70 -6.01
CA GLU A 91 2.07 1.35 -7.28
C GLU A 91 1.63 2.83 -7.33
N LEU A 92 0.47 3.16 -6.74
CA LEU A 92 0.08 4.55 -6.54
C LEU A 92 1.05 5.28 -5.60
N GLY A 93 1.56 4.61 -4.58
CA GLY A 93 2.62 5.12 -3.70
C GLY A 93 3.88 5.49 -4.49
N HIS A 94 4.33 4.63 -5.39
CA HIS A 94 5.45 4.94 -6.28
C HIS A 94 5.17 6.17 -7.15
N LYS A 95 3.97 6.28 -7.73
CA LYS A 95 3.58 7.47 -8.51
C LYS A 95 3.65 8.74 -7.65
N ILE A 96 3.10 8.73 -6.45
CA ILE A 96 2.98 9.95 -5.63
C ILE A 96 4.32 10.36 -5.00
N LEU A 97 5.05 9.40 -4.47
CA LEU A 97 6.27 9.67 -3.72
C LEU A 97 7.50 9.85 -4.61
N HIS A 98 7.54 9.19 -5.78
CA HIS A 98 8.76 9.04 -6.57
C HIS A 98 8.68 9.66 -7.97
N THR A 99 7.57 10.29 -8.35
CA THR A 99 7.40 10.91 -9.69
C THR A 99 8.55 11.85 -10.05
N SER A 100 9.01 12.69 -9.13
CA SER A 100 10.11 13.63 -9.40
C SER A 100 11.41 12.90 -9.75
N THR A 101 11.70 11.80 -9.05
CA THR A 101 12.86 10.96 -9.31
C THR A 101 12.73 10.26 -10.66
N PHE A 102 11.63 9.58 -10.91
CA PHE A 102 11.38 8.83 -12.15
C PHE A 102 11.37 9.75 -13.38
N SER A 103 10.72 10.93 -13.30
CA SER A 103 10.70 11.90 -14.37
C SER A 103 12.08 12.48 -14.70
N SER A 104 13.01 12.51 -13.73
CA SER A 104 14.38 13.00 -13.96
C SER A 104 15.26 12.01 -14.71
N LEU A 105 14.89 10.73 -14.75
CA LEU A 105 15.71 9.65 -15.32
C LEU A 105 15.76 9.67 -16.86
N LYS A 106 14.86 10.39 -17.53
CA LYS A 106 14.76 10.41 -19.00
C LYS A 106 14.76 9.01 -19.63
N ILE A 107 14.17 8.04 -18.93
CA ILE A 107 14.02 6.68 -19.41
C ILE A 107 13.02 6.67 -20.55
N THR A 108 13.38 6.04 -21.68
CA THR A 108 12.59 6.05 -22.93
C THR A 108 12.15 4.66 -23.35
N SER A 109 12.66 3.61 -22.68
CA SER A 109 12.35 2.22 -23.04
C SER A 109 12.17 1.35 -21.79
N LEU A 110 11.41 0.26 -21.96
CA LEU A 110 11.24 -0.76 -20.92
C LEU A 110 12.58 -1.37 -20.49
N GLN A 111 13.52 -1.55 -21.43
CA GLN A 111 14.83 -2.10 -21.10
C GLN A 111 15.63 -1.15 -20.19
N GLU A 112 15.63 0.16 -20.49
CA GLU A 112 16.26 1.15 -19.64
C GLU A 112 15.64 1.21 -18.22
N TRP A 113 14.32 1.00 -18.12
CA TRP A 113 13.63 0.90 -16.84
C TRP A 113 14.06 -0.33 -16.04
N ILE A 114 14.11 -1.48 -16.70
CA ILE A 114 14.62 -2.71 -16.08
C ILE A 114 16.07 -2.52 -15.63
N ASP A 115 16.91 -1.96 -16.49
CA ASP A 115 18.33 -1.72 -16.20
C ASP A 115 18.49 -0.73 -15.04
N PHE A 116 17.62 0.28 -14.94
CA PHE A 116 17.56 1.19 -13.81
C PHE A 116 17.24 0.45 -12.50
N TYR A 117 16.16 -0.34 -12.47
CA TYR A 117 15.78 -1.09 -11.27
C TYR A 117 16.83 -2.12 -10.85
N LEU A 118 17.40 -2.84 -11.80
CA LEU A 118 18.49 -3.81 -11.53
C LEU A 118 19.81 -3.14 -11.17
N GLY A 119 20.00 -1.89 -11.56
CA GLY A 119 21.19 -1.10 -11.26
C GLY A 119 21.13 -0.35 -9.93
N LEU A 120 19.95 -0.31 -9.27
CA LEU A 120 19.84 0.24 -7.93
C LEU A 120 20.65 -0.62 -6.95
N ASP A 121 21.35 0.03 -6.03
CA ASP A 121 21.89 -0.72 -4.91
C ASP A 121 20.77 -1.23 -3.99
N GLU A 122 21.07 -2.25 -3.20
CA GLU A 122 20.07 -2.90 -2.33
C GLU A 122 19.45 -1.93 -1.33
N GLN A 123 20.20 -0.90 -0.92
CA GLN A 123 19.72 0.09 0.03
C GLN A 123 18.72 1.06 -0.63
N ASP A 124 19.04 1.60 -1.81
CA ASP A 124 18.19 2.53 -2.54
C ASP A 124 16.90 1.81 -3.00
N TYR A 125 17.01 0.60 -3.55
CA TYR A 125 15.86 -0.24 -3.88
C TYR A 125 14.96 -0.47 -2.65
N GLY A 126 15.55 -0.88 -1.53
CA GLY A 126 14.83 -1.12 -0.28
C GLY A 126 14.13 0.14 0.26
N TRP A 127 14.66 1.35 0.00
CA TRP A 127 14.02 2.60 0.38
C TRP A 127 12.80 2.92 -0.50
N PHE A 128 12.90 2.78 -1.82
CA PHE A 128 11.75 2.96 -2.72
C PHE A 128 10.59 2.06 -2.31
N GLU A 129 10.86 0.77 -2.15
CA GLU A 129 9.85 -0.22 -1.78
C GLU A 129 9.24 0.04 -0.40
N ARG A 130 10.05 0.41 0.58
CA ARG A 130 9.60 0.70 1.93
C ARG A 130 8.65 1.90 1.99
N GLN A 131 9.00 2.97 1.29
CA GLN A 131 8.18 4.18 1.23
C GLN A 131 6.84 3.91 0.56
N ALA A 132 6.81 3.20 -0.57
CA ALA A 132 5.58 2.79 -1.23
C ALA A 132 4.74 1.83 -0.35
N TYR A 133 5.40 0.96 0.41
CA TYR A 133 4.75 0.07 1.36
C TYR A 133 4.06 0.85 2.50
N TRP A 134 4.73 1.85 3.08
CA TRP A 134 4.14 2.72 4.09
C TRP A 134 2.91 3.46 3.54
N PHE A 135 3.06 4.08 2.38
CA PHE A 135 1.95 4.75 1.71
C PHE A 135 0.75 3.82 1.50
N ALA A 136 0.99 2.61 0.98
CA ALA A 136 -0.06 1.61 0.75
C ALA A 136 -0.77 1.19 2.04
N GLY A 137 -0.02 1.00 3.11
CA GLY A 137 -0.58 0.68 4.42
C GLY A 137 -1.52 1.78 4.93
N VAL A 138 -1.05 3.03 4.87
CA VAL A 138 -1.82 4.19 5.36
C VAL A 138 -3.07 4.46 4.53
N ILE A 139 -2.95 4.45 3.18
CA ILE A 139 -4.10 4.77 2.32
C ILE A 139 -5.21 3.71 2.43
N LEU A 140 -4.85 2.43 2.61
CA LEU A 140 -5.82 1.35 2.77
C LEU A 140 -6.38 1.21 4.19
N VAL A 141 -5.60 1.62 5.19
CA VAL A 141 -5.96 1.54 6.61
C VAL A 141 -5.66 2.89 7.27
N PRO A 142 -6.47 3.93 6.99
CA PRO A 142 -6.32 5.24 7.62
C PRO A 142 -6.51 5.13 9.14
N GLU A 143 -5.74 5.94 9.90
CA GLU A 143 -5.64 5.81 11.34
C GLU A 143 -6.96 6.08 12.07
N GLU A 144 -7.68 7.14 11.71
CA GLU A 144 -8.93 7.50 12.37
C GLU A 144 -9.97 6.38 12.36
N PRO A 145 -10.36 5.79 11.19
CA PRO A 145 -11.25 4.63 11.19
C PRO A 145 -10.62 3.38 11.78
N LEU A 146 -9.29 3.23 11.76
CA LEU A 146 -8.63 2.11 12.42
C LEU A 146 -8.84 2.15 13.93
N VAL A 147 -8.62 3.32 14.56
CA VAL A 147 -8.85 3.52 16.01
C VAL A 147 -10.32 3.26 16.37
N GLU A 148 -11.26 3.82 15.62
CA GLU A 148 -12.67 3.60 15.86
C GLU A 148 -13.07 2.10 15.79
N GLU A 149 -12.60 1.39 14.77
CA GLU A 149 -12.93 -0.02 14.60
C GLU A 149 -12.24 -0.90 15.65
N TYR A 150 -11.01 -0.54 16.03
CA TYR A 150 -10.29 -1.19 17.10
C TYR A 150 -11.04 -1.08 18.43
N GLU A 151 -11.48 0.12 18.81
CA GLU A 151 -12.26 0.35 20.04
C GLU A 151 -13.59 -0.41 20.02
N LYS A 152 -14.29 -0.47 18.89
CA LYS A 152 -15.52 -1.28 18.72
C LYS A 152 -15.27 -2.77 18.95
N VAL A 153 -14.15 -3.30 18.47
CA VAL A 153 -13.80 -4.72 18.66
C VAL A 153 -13.40 -4.98 20.12
N LEU A 154 -12.57 -4.10 20.71
CA LEU A 154 -12.20 -4.20 22.13
C LEU A 154 -13.41 -4.13 23.07
N GLY A 155 -14.34 -3.22 22.81
CA GLY A 155 -15.56 -3.12 23.61
C GLY A 155 -16.37 -4.42 23.66
N ARG A 156 -16.39 -5.16 22.53
CA ARG A 156 -17.02 -6.48 22.47
C ARG A 156 -16.23 -7.56 23.22
N LEU A 157 -14.90 -7.50 23.19
CA LEU A 157 -14.02 -8.44 23.91
C LEU A 157 -14.09 -8.19 25.42
N ASN A 158 -14.08 -6.93 25.87
CA ASN A 158 -14.20 -6.55 27.27
C ASN A 158 -15.54 -7.03 27.88
N SER A 159 -16.63 -6.96 27.14
CA SER A 159 -17.91 -7.53 27.58
C SER A 159 -17.87 -9.05 27.76
N SER A 160 -16.85 -9.73 27.19
CA SER A 160 -16.58 -11.16 27.34
C SER A 160 -15.49 -11.45 28.37
N GLY A 161 -15.04 -10.45 29.14
CA GLY A 161 -14.05 -10.60 30.22
C GLY A 161 -12.57 -10.58 29.77
N LEU A 162 -12.28 -10.26 28.52
CA LEU A 162 -10.93 -10.11 27.98
C LEU A 162 -10.54 -8.64 27.96
N THR A 163 -9.41 -8.28 28.58
CA THR A 163 -8.86 -6.90 28.57
C THR A 163 -7.69 -6.81 27.60
N ASP A 164 -7.45 -5.63 27.02
CA ASP A 164 -6.38 -5.37 26.04
C ASP A 164 -4.99 -5.73 26.59
N THR A 165 -4.70 -5.37 27.83
CA THR A 165 -3.43 -5.67 28.50
C THR A 165 -3.16 -7.18 28.71
N ALA A 166 -4.18 -8.02 28.57
CA ALA A 166 -4.09 -9.47 28.73
C ALA A 166 -4.10 -10.24 27.39
N LEU A 167 -4.11 -9.54 26.24
CA LEU A 167 -4.18 -10.20 24.95
C LEU A 167 -2.90 -10.99 24.65
N SER A 168 -3.05 -12.31 24.54
CA SER A 168 -1.99 -13.18 24.04
C SER A 168 -1.65 -12.88 22.57
N TYR A 169 -0.50 -13.34 22.10
CA TYR A 169 -0.13 -13.23 20.69
C TYR A 169 -1.22 -13.77 19.75
N SER A 170 -1.81 -14.92 20.09
CA SER A 170 -2.91 -15.51 19.30
C SER A 170 -4.16 -14.62 19.27
N SER A 171 -4.51 -13.99 20.40
CA SER A 171 -5.64 -13.07 20.49
C SER A 171 -5.41 -11.81 19.68
N ARG A 172 -4.20 -11.25 19.70
CA ARG A 172 -3.80 -10.12 18.84
C ARG A 172 -3.91 -10.47 17.37
N THR A 173 -3.40 -11.64 16.94
CA THR A 173 -3.52 -12.10 15.55
C THR A 173 -4.98 -12.26 15.12
N GLN A 174 -5.83 -12.79 15.98
CA GLN A 174 -7.26 -12.94 15.71
C GLN A 174 -7.97 -11.58 15.61
N LEU A 175 -7.63 -10.62 16.47
CA LEU A 175 -8.13 -9.25 16.42
C LEU A 175 -7.71 -8.56 15.12
N ALA A 176 -6.41 -8.65 14.76
CA ALA A 176 -5.93 -8.13 13.49
C ALA A 176 -6.66 -8.75 12.29
N GLY A 177 -6.91 -10.06 12.31
CA GLY A 177 -7.68 -10.76 11.27
C GLY A 177 -9.14 -10.28 11.18
N THR A 178 -9.74 -9.90 12.30
CA THR A 178 -11.10 -9.33 12.34
C THR A 178 -11.13 -7.94 11.72
N LEU A 179 -10.20 -7.08 12.09
CA LEU A 179 -10.05 -5.73 11.53
C LEU A 179 -9.69 -5.79 10.04
N ALA A 180 -8.75 -6.66 9.66
CA ALA A 180 -8.31 -6.84 8.28
C ALA A 180 -9.48 -7.11 7.31
N LYS A 181 -10.46 -7.89 7.73
CA LYS A 181 -11.68 -8.15 6.94
C LYS A 181 -12.50 -6.89 6.70
N ARG A 182 -12.55 -5.96 7.67
CA ARG A 182 -13.34 -4.72 7.53
C ARG A 182 -12.68 -3.73 6.57
N PHE A 183 -11.35 -3.69 6.55
CA PHE A 183 -10.57 -2.83 5.66
C PHE A 183 -10.24 -3.48 4.31
N HIS A 184 -10.63 -4.75 4.11
CA HIS A 184 -10.28 -5.55 2.95
C HIS A 184 -8.77 -5.57 2.66
N VAL A 185 -7.98 -5.83 3.71
CA VAL A 185 -6.53 -6.01 3.63
C VAL A 185 -6.10 -7.36 4.18
N SER A 186 -4.84 -7.75 4.00
CA SER A 186 -4.31 -8.95 4.65
C SER A 186 -4.10 -8.73 6.16
N THR A 187 -4.11 -9.83 6.94
CA THR A 187 -3.80 -9.76 8.37
C THR A 187 -2.42 -9.17 8.63
N GLY A 188 -1.42 -9.45 7.77
CA GLY A 188 -0.08 -8.89 7.91
C GLY A 188 -0.02 -7.38 7.70
N VAL A 189 -0.78 -6.84 6.73
CA VAL A 189 -0.92 -5.38 6.56
C VAL A 189 -1.56 -4.76 7.80
N MET A 190 -2.63 -5.36 8.32
CA MET A 190 -3.30 -4.87 9.51
C MET A 190 -2.41 -4.89 10.76
N GLN A 191 -1.66 -5.97 10.98
CA GLN A 191 -0.73 -6.07 12.11
C GLN A 191 0.31 -4.95 12.08
N ARG A 192 0.92 -4.73 10.92
CA ARG A 192 1.89 -3.65 10.74
C ARG A 192 1.28 -2.27 10.98
N ARG A 193 0.06 -2.02 10.52
CA ARG A 193 -0.62 -0.75 10.76
C ARG A 193 -0.90 -0.52 12.25
N LEU A 194 -1.30 -1.56 13.00
CA LEU A 194 -1.50 -1.48 14.45
C LEU A 194 -0.20 -1.19 15.21
N GLU A 195 0.94 -1.71 14.74
CA GLU A 195 2.27 -1.41 15.27
C GLU A 195 2.69 0.04 14.95
N GLU A 196 2.54 0.46 13.68
CA GLU A 196 2.93 1.79 13.20
C GLU A 196 2.12 2.92 13.86
N THR A 197 0.87 2.68 14.21
CA THR A 197 0.01 3.65 14.94
C THR A 197 0.21 3.61 16.46
N GLY A 198 1.06 2.72 16.97
CA GLY A 198 1.30 2.58 18.42
C GLY A 198 0.11 2.02 19.21
N ILE A 199 -0.86 1.41 18.53
CA ILE A 199 -1.98 0.71 19.17
C ILE A 199 -1.49 -0.59 19.84
N TRP A 200 -0.39 -1.15 19.33
CA TRP A 200 0.26 -2.36 19.87
C TRP A 200 1.69 -2.09 20.29
#